data_faf5d90b081c41824cb72519343f281e
#
_entry.id   faf5d90b081c41824cb72519343f281e
#
_cell.length_a   1.000
_cell.length_b   1.000
_cell.length_c   1.000
_cell.angle_alpha   90.00
_cell.angle_beta   90.00
_cell.angle_gamma   90.00
#
_symmetry.space_group_name_H-M   'P 1'
#
loop_
_entity.id
_entity.type
_entity.pdbx_description
1 polymer ?
#
loop_
_entity_poly.entity_id
_entity_poly.type
_entity_poly.pdbx_seq_one_letter_code
_entity_poly.pdbx_strand_id
1 'polypeptide(L)'
;ITHVSADGADWISVVVAERIPDAILCADAFHVVQWATAALDQVRIQAWRDARAAARSEPKRGRGAPRKDAPPRPASTLARGIQRSRYALWKNPEDLTDRQHAKLAWIAKTDPRLHRAYLLKEGLRTIFQLPYDDAVEALDLWLGWARRCRIPAFTKLARSVKKFRDVILNAIA
;
A
#
# COMPACT_ATOMS: atom_id res chain seq x y z
N ILE A 1 21.63 25.74 7.44
CA ILE A 1 20.79 24.57 7.03
C ILE A 1 19.38 25.11 6.87
N THR A 2 18.82 25.04 5.66
CA THR A 2 17.48 25.55 5.34
C THR A 2 16.41 24.46 5.41
N HIS A 3 16.76 23.21 5.08
CA HIS A 3 15.84 22.07 5.06
C HIS A 3 16.45 20.86 5.77
N VAL A 4 15.62 20.14 6.51
CA VAL A 4 15.97 18.87 7.17
C VAL A 4 14.97 17.81 6.75
N SER A 5 15.43 16.76 6.08
CA SER A 5 14.59 15.60 5.73
C SER A 5 14.69 14.53 6.80
N ALA A 6 13.54 13.98 7.21
CA ALA A 6 13.46 12.97 8.26
C ALA A 6 12.41 11.89 7.95
N ASP A 7 12.58 10.72 8.58
CA ASP A 7 11.71 9.53 8.42
C ASP A 7 10.36 9.62 9.17
N GLY A 8 10.07 10.77 9.81
CA GLY A 8 8.84 11.00 10.56
C GLY A 8 8.88 10.49 12.01
N ALA A 9 10.06 10.25 12.58
CA ALA A 9 10.21 9.97 13.99
C ALA A 9 9.96 11.24 14.82
N ASP A 10 9.04 11.17 15.79
CA ASP A 10 8.60 12.33 16.59
C ASP A 10 9.75 13.04 17.31
N TRP A 11 10.76 12.30 17.78
CA TRP A 11 11.92 12.88 18.46
C TRP A 11 12.80 13.75 17.56
N ILE A 12 12.84 13.45 16.25
CA ILE A 12 13.61 14.26 15.28
C ILE A 12 13.00 15.64 15.16
N SER A 13 11.68 15.75 15.08
CA SER A 13 10.98 17.03 14.99
C SER A 13 11.27 17.93 16.21
N VAL A 14 11.36 17.33 17.40
CA VAL A 14 11.72 18.03 18.65
C VAL A 14 13.15 18.54 18.58
N VAL A 15 14.11 17.68 18.21
CA VAL A 15 15.54 18.06 18.11
C VAL A 15 15.76 19.13 17.05
N VAL A 16 15.09 19.05 15.90
CA VAL A 16 15.19 20.06 14.84
C VAL A 16 14.64 21.40 15.34
N ALA A 17 13.49 21.43 15.99
CA ALA A 17 12.91 22.65 16.55
C ALA A 17 13.80 23.29 17.62
N GLU A 18 14.49 22.49 18.45
CA GLU A 18 15.38 22.98 19.51
C GLU A 18 16.74 23.45 18.98
N ARG A 19 17.31 22.76 18.00
CA ARG A 19 18.69 22.98 17.56
C ARG A 19 18.81 23.83 16.30
N ILE A 20 17.80 23.82 15.44
CA ILE A 20 17.80 24.51 14.14
C ILE A 20 16.38 25.05 13.89
N PRO A 21 15.90 26.03 14.70
CA PRO A 21 14.51 26.49 14.66
C PRO A 21 14.10 27.12 13.32
N ASP A 22 15.06 27.64 12.54
CA ASP A 22 14.82 28.26 11.24
C ASP A 22 14.78 27.22 10.09
N ALA A 23 15.02 25.94 10.37
CA ALA A 23 15.00 24.90 9.33
C ALA A 23 13.60 24.38 9.07
N ILE A 24 13.27 24.22 7.78
CA ILE A 24 12.04 23.61 7.33
C ILE A 24 12.19 22.09 7.44
N LEU A 25 11.34 21.46 8.25
CA LEU A 25 11.28 20.01 8.35
C LEU A 25 10.50 19.43 7.17
N CYS A 26 11.12 18.50 6.44
CA CYS A 26 10.55 17.79 5.28
C CYS A 26 10.43 16.30 5.59
N ALA A 27 9.35 15.66 5.14
CA ALA A 27 9.26 14.21 5.18
C ALA A 27 10.14 13.57 4.11
N ASP A 28 10.78 12.46 4.43
CA ASP A 28 11.37 11.62 3.40
C ASP A 28 10.26 10.92 2.60
N ALA A 29 10.12 11.28 1.32
CA ALA A 29 9.13 10.72 0.41
C ALA A 29 9.21 9.20 0.33
N PHE A 30 10.43 8.63 0.34
CA PHE A 30 10.64 7.17 0.34
C PHE A 30 9.98 6.52 1.56
N HIS A 31 10.18 7.06 2.75
CA HIS A 31 9.59 6.52 3.97
C HIS A 31 8.06 6.64 4.00
N VAL A 32 7.50 7.74 3.52
CA VAL A 32 6.03 7.90 3.43
C VAL A 32 5.42 6.85 2.49
N VAL A 33 6.04 6.62 1.31
CA VAL A 33 5.61 5.57 0.38
C VAL A 33 5.83 4.17 0.96
N GLN A 34 6.88 3.98 1.76
CA GLN A 34 7.12 2.72 2.47
C GLN A 34 6.02 2.42 3.49
N TRP A 35 5.48 3.42 4.20
CA TRP A 35 4.31 3.22 5.08
C TRP A 35 3.10 2.70 4.30
N ALA A 36 2.84 3.24 3.11
CA ALA A 36 1.74 2.78 2.26
C ALA A 36 1.98 1.36 1.74
N THR A 37 3.23 1.03 1.40
CA THR A 37 3.63 -0.32 0.98
C THR A 37 3.46 -1.33 2.12
N ALA A 38 3.83 -0.96 3.34
CA ALA A 38 3.62 -1.80 4.52
C ALA A 38 2.13 -2.00 4.83
N ALA A 39 1.30 -0.95 4.71
CA ALA A 39 -0.15 -1.05 4.85
C ALA A 39 -0.77 -1.97 3.78
N LEU A 40 -0.35 -1.86 2.53
CA LEU A 40 -0.76 -2.76 1.44
C LEU A 40 -0.37 -4.21 1.72
N ASP A 41 0.84 -4.46 2.24
CA ASP A 41 1.30 -5.83 2.54
C ASP A 41 0.48 -6.45 3.68
N GLN A 42 0.07 -5.69 4.68
CA GLN A 42 -0.87 -6.15 5.70
C GLN A 42 -2.20 -6.62 5.08
N VAL A 43 -2.75 -5.86 4.13
CA VAL A 43 -3.98 -6.24 3.42
C VAL A 43 -3.77 -7.50 2.60
N ARG A 44 -2.66 -7.63 1.88
CA ARG A 44 -2.30 -8.82 1.11
C ARG A 44 -2.17 -10.06 2.00
N ILE A 45 -1.49 -9.94 3.14
CA ILE A 45 -1.32 -11.04 4.10
C ILE A 45 -2.68 -11.46 4.65
N GLN A 46 -3.55 -10.52 4.98
CA GLN A 46 -4.90 -10.84 5.46
C GLN A 46 -5.71 -11.55 4.39
N ALA A 47 -5.75 -11.03 3.16
CA ALA A 47 -6.44 -11.65 2.03
C ALA A 47 -5.93 -13.08 1.75
N TRP A 48 -4.61 -13.28 1.84
CA TRP A 48 -4.01 -14.61 1.71
C TRP A 48 -4.46 -15.56 2.83
N ARG A 49 -4.49 -15.09 4.10
CA ARG A 49 -4.95 -15.89 5.24
C ARG A 49 -6.41 -16.30 5.09
N ASP A 50 -7.27 -15.36 4.68
CA ASP A 50 -8.71 -15.60 4.46
C ASP A 50 -8.92 -16.63 3.34
N ALA A 51 -8.25 -16.48 2.21
CA ALA A 51 -8.29 -17.44 1.10
C ALA A 51 -7.75 -18.83 1.50
N ARG A 52 -6.70 -18.87 2.33
CA ARG A 52 -6.15 -20.12 2.84
C ARG A 52 -7.08 -20.81 3.84
N ALA A 53 -7.77 -20.05 4.68
CA ALA A 53 -8.79 -20.58 5.59
C ALA A 53 -9.96 -21.17 4.80
N ALA A 54 -10.46 -20.45 3.78
CA ALA A 54 -11.49 -20.95 2.87
C ALA A 54 -11.06 -22.24 2.15
N ALA A 55 -9.79 -22.33 1.71
CA ALA A 55 -9.26 -23.53 1.08
C ALA A 55 -9.19 -24.76 2.00
N ARG A 56 -9.07 -24.55 3.32
CA ARG A 56 -9.13 -25.65 4.30
C ARG A 56 -10.54 -26.17 4.51
N SER A 57 -11.55 -25.32 4.35
CA SER A 57 -12.96 -25.65 4.49
C SER A 57 -13.53 -26.30 3.23
N GLU A 58 -12.82 -26.26 2.09
CA GLU A 58 -13.25 -26.96 0.88
C GLU A 58 -13.26 -28.48 1.09
N PRO A 59 -14.24 -29.22 0.54
CA PRO A 59 -14.31 -30.68 0.65
C PRO A 59 -12.99 -31.33 0.22
N LYS A 60 -12.43 -32.17 1.06
CA LYS A 60 -11.22 -32.92 0.72
C LYS A 60 -11.55 -33.89 -0.44
N ARG A 61 -10.69 -33.91 -1.46
CA ARG A 61 -10.74 -34.98 -2.46
C ARG A 61 -10.42 -36.31 -1.78
N GLY A 62 -11.07 -37.39 -2.25
CA GLY A 62 -10.81 -38.73 -1.75
C GLY A 62 -9.31 -39.11 -1.79
N ARG A 63 -8.93 -40.16 -1.07
CA ARG A 63 -7.56 -40.70 -1.09
C ARG A 63 -7.14 -41.05 -2.52
N GLY A 64 -5.98 -40.58 -2.93
CA GLY A 64 -5.39 -40.83 -4.25
C GLY A 64 -4.77 -39.57 -4.88
N ALA A 65 -3.93 -39.78 -5.89
CA ALA A 65 -3.36 -38.69 -6.67
C ALA A 65 -4.48 -37.93 -7.40
N PRO A 66 -4.43 -36.58 -7.47
CA PRO A 66 -5.42 -35.82 -8.23
C PRO A 66 -5.44 -36.29 -9.69
N ARG A 67 -6.60 -36.50 -10.26
CA ARG A 67 -6.72 -36.75 -11.71
C ARG A 67 -6.15 -35.54 -12.45
N LYS A 68 -5.40 -35.80 -13.53
CA LYS A 68 -4.72 -34.77 -14.34
C LYS A 68 -5.72 -33.71 -14.83
N ASP A 69 -6.96 -34.09 -15.08
CA ASP A 69 -8.03 -33.26 -15.62
C ASP A 69 -8.96 -32.67 -14.53
N ALA A 70 -8.63 -32.88 -13.25
CA ALA A 70 -9.48 -32.37 -12.18
C ALA A 70 -9.43 -30.83 -12.13
N PRO A 71 -10.61 -30.15 -12.07
CA PRO A 71 -10.64 -28.68 -12.02
C PRO A 71 -9.87 -28.17 -10.80
N PRO A 72 -9.15 -27.05 -10.94
CA PRO A 72 -8.43 -26.46 -9.83
C PRO A 72 -9.41 -26.06 -8.71
N ARG A 73 -8.98 -26.17 -7.44
CA ARG A 73 -9.78 -25.74 -6.29
C ARG A 73 -9.77 -24.23 -6.22
N PRO A 74 -10.95 -23.54 -6.25
CA PRO A 74 -11.01 -22.07 -6.36
C PRO A 74 -10.27 -21.35 -5.24
N ALA A 75 -10.52 -21.68 -3.97
CA ALA A 75 -9.89 -21.01 -2.83
C ALA A 75 -8.38 -21.30 -2.74
N SER A 76 -7.92 -22.52 -3.08
CA SER A 76 -6.50 -22.84 -3.14
C SER A 76 -5.80 -22.07 -4.27
N THR A 77 -6.47 -21.89 -5.40
CA THR A 77 -5.97 -21.10 -6.53
C THR A 77 -5.88 -19.62 -6.17
N LEU A 78 -6.90 -19.08 -5.49
CA LEU A 78 -6.92 -17.70 -4.99
C LEU A 78 -5.76 -17.46 -4.00
N ALA A 79 -5.62 -18.33 -2.99
CA ALA A 79 -4.54 -18.20 -2.00
C ALA A 79 -3.15 -18.20 -2.65
N ARG A 80 -2.91 -19.11 -3.61
CA ARG A 80 -1.64 -19.18 -4.37
C ARG A 80 -1.44 -17.94 -5.24
N GLY A 81 -2.51 -17.44 -5.86
CA GLY A 81 -2.50 -16.24 -6.68
C GLY A 81 -2.09 -15.01 -5.87
N ILE A 82 -2.71 -14.80 -4.70
CA ILE A 82 -2.39 -13.69 -3.77
C ILE A 82 -0.96 -13.82 -3.22
N GLN A 83 -0.52 -15.01 -2.84
CA GLN A 83 0.85 -15.25 -2.38
C GLN A 83 1.89 -14.80 -3.41
N ARG A 84 1.66 -15.12 -4.69
CA ARG A 84 2.55 -14.81 -5.81
C ARG A 84 2.40 -13.39 -6.38
N SER A 85 1.52 -12.56 -5.79
CA SER A 85 1.28 -11.19 -6.26
C SER A 85 2.18 -10.14 -5.61
N ARG A 86 2.99 -10.51 -4.62
CA ARG A 86 3.78 -9.58 -3.79
C ARG A 86 4.54 -8.55 -4.63
N TYR A 87 5.33 -8.99 -5.58
CA TYR A 87 6.15 -8.08 -6.40
C TYR A 87 5.33 -7.24 -7.39
N ALA A 88 4.18 -7.73 -7.86
CA ALA A 88 3.27 -6.94 -8.68
C ALA A 88 2.62 -5.79 -7.89
N LEU A 89 2.42 -5.98 -6.58
CA LEU A 89 1.85 -4.97 -5.69
C LEU A 89 2.89 -3.97 -5.16
N TRP A 90 4.15 -4.39 -5.02
CA TRP A 90 5.21 -3.57 -4.42
C TRP A 90 5.91 -2.66 -5.41
N LYS A 91 6.13 -3.14 -6.64
CA LYS A 91 6.78 -2.37 -7.70
C LYS A 91 5.92 -1.18 -8.11
N ASN A 92 6.59 -0.18 -8.68
CA ASN A 92 5.90 0.91 -9.34
C ASN A 92 5.28 0.44 -10.65
N PRO A 93 4.18 1.06 -11.13
CA PRO A 93 3.52 0.67 -12.37
C PRO A 93 4.45 0.64 -13.59
N GLU A 94 5.37 1.59 -13.68
CA GLU A 94 6.35 1.74 -14.76
C GLU A 94 7.40 0.61 -14.81
N ASP A 95 7.64 -0.07 -13.67
CA ASP A 95 8.62 -1.16 -13.54
C ASP A 95 8.00 -2.56 -13.69
N LEU A 96 6.69 -2.63 -13.96
CA LEU A 96 5.98 -3.89 -14.03
C LEU A 96 6.23 -4.60 -15.37
N THR A 97 6.49 -5.90 -15.30
CA THR A 97 6.48 -6.77 -16.48
C THR A 97 5.03 -7.09 -16.89
N ASP A 98 4.82 -7.54 -18.15
CA ASP A 98 3.50 -7.96 -18.66
C ASP A 98 2.83 -9.00 -17.75
N ARG A 99 3.61 -9.94 -17.20
CA ARG A 99 3.11 -10.94 -16.23
C ARG A 99 2.62 -10.29 -14.95
N GLN A 100 3.26 -9.22 -14.49
CA GLN A 100 2.85 -8.49 -13.27
C GLN A 100 1.64 -7.62 -13.54
N HIS A 101 1.53 -6.99 -14.72
CA HIS A 101 0.31 -6.31 -15.17
C HIS A 101 -0.88 -7.26 -15.22
N ALA A 102 -0.72 -8.44 -15.86
CA ALA A 102 -1.76 -9.47 -15.88
C ALA A 102 -2.14 -9.93 -14.46
N LYS A 103 -1.17 -9.97 -13.52
CA LYS A 103 -1.42 -10.30 -12.12
C LYS A 103 -2.25 -9.22 -11.42
N LEU A 104 -1.97 -7.94 -11.64
CA LEU A 104 -2.78 -6.84 -11.09
C LEU A 104 -4.20 -6.85 -11.66
N ALA A 105 -4.36 -7.06 -12.96
CA ALA A 105 -5.67 -7.19 -13.58
C ALA A 105 -6.47 -8.39 -12.99
N TRP A 106 -5.79 -9.49 -12.69
CA TRP A 106 -6.39 -10.62 -12.00
C TRP A 106 -6.82 -10.25 -10.58
N ILE A 107 -5.99 -9.53 -9.80
CA ILE A 107 -6.33 -9.06 -8.45
C ILE A 107 -7.56 -8.15 -8.50
N ALA A 108 -7.62 -7.22 -9.45
CA ALA A 108 -8.74 -6.30 -9.60
C ALA A 108 -10.10 -7.02 -9.73
N LYS A 109 -10.10 -8.19 -10.40
CA LYS A 109 -11.29 -9.03 -10.59
C LYS A 109 -11.59 -9.94 -9.40
N THR A 110 -10.56 -10.43 -8.69
CA THR A 110 -10.72 -11.50 -7.68
C THR A 110 -10.72 -10.98 -6.26
N ASP A 111 -10.06 -9.88 -5.98
CA ASP A 111 -10.01 -9.22 -4.66
C ASP A 111 -10.05 -7.70 -4.80
N PRO A 112 -11.23 -7.10 -4.98
CA PRO A 112 -11.38 -5.65 -5.11
C PRO A 112 -10.87 -4.85 -3.91
N ARG A 113 -10.84 -5.44 -2.71
CA ARG A 113 -10.30 -4.82 -1.50
C ARG A 113 -8.78 -4.67 -1.61
N LEU A 114 -8.09 -5.73 -2.01
CA LEU A 114 -6.65 -5.72 -2.21
C LEU A 114 -6.25 -4.77 -3.36
N HIS A 115 -7.03 -4.77 -4.45
CA HIS A 115 -6.81 -3.83 -5.56
C HIS A 115 -6.99 -2.38 -5.12
N ARG A 116 -8.01 -2.07 -4.32
CA ARG A 116 -8.21 -0.72 -3.75
C ARG A 116 -7.04 -0.29 -2.86
N ALA A 117 -6.49 -1.22 -2.07
CA ALA A 117 -5.30 -0.97 -1.26
C ALA A 117 -4.07 -0.64 -2.14
N TYR A 118 -3.90 -1.33 -3.27
CA TYR A 118 -2.87 -1.01 -4.26
C TYR A 118 -3.05 0.39 -4.85
N LEU A 119 -4.27 0.75 -5.26
CA LEU A 119 -4.55 2.10 -5.78
C LEU A 119 -4.31 3.20 -4.75
N LEU A 120 -4.62 2.95 -3.46
CA LEU A 120 -4.31 3.88 -2.38
C LEU A 120 -2.78 4.06 -2.18
N LYS A 121 -1.99 3.00 -2.30
CA LYS A 121 -0.52 3.09 -2.24
C LYS A 121 0.02 3.90 -3.41
N GLU A 122 -0.43 3.63 -4.65
CA GLU A 122 0.01 4.37 -5.83
C GLU A 122 -0.44 5.84 -5.78
N GLY A 123 -1.68 6.11 -5.35
CA GLY A 123 -2.16 7.48 -5.18
C GLY A 123 -1.28 8.30 -4.25
N LEU A 124 -0.84 7.74 -3.11
CA LEU A 124 0.06 8.45 -2.20
C LEU A 124 1.45 8.66 -2.84
N ARG A 125 1.97 7.68 -3.59
CA ARG A 125 3.25 7.79 -4.29
C ARG A 125 3.23 8.90 -5.34
N THR A 126 2.15 8.98 -6.11
CA THR A 126 2.02 9.94 -7.21
C THR A 126 1.98 11.39 -6.72
N ILE A 127 1.48 11.65 -5.50
CA ILE A 127 1.45 13.00 -4.91
C ILE A 127 2.84 13.65 -4.90
N PHE A 128 3.89 12.90 -4.61
CA PHE A 128 5.27 13.41 -4.62
C PHE A 128 5.83 13.74 -6.00
N GLN A 129 5.09 13.48 -7.06
CA GLN A 129 5.47 13.77 -8.46
C GLN A 129 4.70 14.96 -9.04
N LEU A 130 3.79 15.54 -8.26
CA LEU A 130 2.95 16.65 -8.68
C LEU A 130 3.60 18.00 -8.34
N PRO A 131 3.26 19.07 -9.07
CA PRO A 131 3.51 20.44 -8.63
C PRO A 131 2.86 20.69 -7.26
N TYR A 132 3.42 21.63 -6.48
CA TYR A 132 3.01 21.85 -5.09
C TYR A 132 1.50 22.07 -4.91
N ASP A 133 0.89 22.95 -5.70
CA ASP A 133 -0.54 23.29 -5.57
C ASP A 133 -1.42 22.07 -5.86
N ASP A 134 -1.09 21.31 -6.90
CA ASP A 134 -1.79 20.06 -7.24
C ASP A 134 -1.59 19.00 -6.16
N ALA A 135 -0.40 18.94 -5.56
CA ALA A 135 -0.08 18.00 -4.48
C ALA A 135 -0.88 18.28 -3.21
N VAL A 136 -1.13 19.56 -2.88
CA VAL A 136 -1.98 19.96 -1.74
C VAL A 136 -3.39 19.39 -1.92
N GLU A 137 -4.01 19.63 -3.08
CA GLU A 137 -5.36 19.14 -3.38
C GLU A 137 -5.40 17.61 -3.42
N ALA A 138 -4.45 16.98 -4.12
CA ALA A 138 -4.36 15.52 -4.24
C ALA A 138 -4.18 14.83 -2.89
N LEU A 139 -3.39 15.41 -1.97
CA LEU A 139 -3.20 14.87 -0.63
C LEU A 139 -4.48 14.94 0.19
N ASP A 140 -5.23 16.03 0.12
CA ASP A 140 -6.50 16.18 0.83
C ASP A 140 -7.58 15.21 0.28
N LEU A 141 -7.66 15.05 -1.03
CA LEU A 141 -8.52 14.06 -1.69
C LEU A 141 -8.12 12.63 -1.27
N TRP A 142 -6.83 12.32 -1.28
CA TRP A 142 -6.31 11.02 -0.83
C TRP A 142 -6.65 10.74 0.63
N LEU A 143 -6.47 11.70 1.52
CA LEU A 143 -6.85 11.60 2.94
C LEU A 143 -8.35 11.30 3.10
N GLY A 144 -9.20 12.00 2.35
CA GLY A 144 -10.64 11.76 2.30
C GLY A 144 -10.98 10.34 1.86
N TRP A 145 -10.32 9.84 0.83
CA TRP A 145 -10.51 8.49 0.33
C TRP A 145 -10.00 7.42 1.30
N ALA A 146 -8.77 7.54 1.80
CA ALA A 146 -8.14 6.58 2.70
C ALA A 146 -8.91 6.44 4.04
N ARG A 147 -9.50 7.53 4.55
CA ARG A 147 -10.33 7.50 5.77
C ARG A 147 -11.64 6.73 5.58
N ARG A 148 -12.23 6.75 4.37
CA ARG A 148 -13.51 6.11 4.04
C ARG A 148 -13.38 4.78 3.32
N CYS A 149 -12.17 4.30 3.05
CA CYS A 149 -11.92 3.10 2.22
C CYS A 149 -12.34 1.78 2.88
N ARG A 150 -12.66 1.75 4.18
CA ARG A 150 -12.99 0.56 4.98
C ARG A 150 -11.86 -0.49 5.02
N ILE A 151 -10.61 -0.04 4.89
CA ILE A 151 -9.41 -0.88 5.01
C ILE A 151 -8.65 -0.39 6.25
N PRO A 152 -8.67 -1.13 7.40
CA PRO A 152 -8.13 -0.64 8.68
C PRO A 152 -6.67 -0.17 8.58
N ALA A 153 -5.82 -0.88 7.83
CA ALA A 153 -4.42 -0.50 7.62
C ALA A 153 -4.29 0.90 6.99
N PHE A 154 -5.10 1.21 5.97
CA PHE A 154 -5.09 2.52 5.31
C PHE A 154 -5.81 3.61 6.10
N THR A 155 -6.85 3.26 6.86
CA THR A 155 -7.47 4.21 7.80
C THR A 155 -6.50 4.63 8.90
N LYS A 156 -5.67 3.69 9.39
CA LYS A 156 -4.58 3.99 10.34
C LYS A 156 -3.52 4.86 9.67
N LEU A 157 -3.06 4.49 8.47
CA LEU A 157 -2.08 5.26 7.71
C LEU A 157 -2.55 6.70 7.45
N ALA A 158 -3.83 6.90 7.10
CA ALA A 158 -4.39 8.24 6.88
C ALA A 158 -4.29 9.15 8.12
N ARG A 159 -4.33 8.60 9.33
CA ARG A 159 -4.11 9.38 10.56
C ARG A 159 -2.66 9.84 10.67
N SER A 160 -1.70 8.97 10.36
CA SER A 160 -0.27 9.31 10.34
C SER A 160 0.03 10.36 9.25
N VAL A 161 -0.44 10.15 8.03
CA VAL A 161 -0.27 11.10 6.93
C VAL A 161 -0.90 12.45 7.26
N LYS A 162 -2.09 12.48 7.90
CA LYS A 162 -2.68 13.73 8.36
C LYS A 162 -1.84 14.44 9.43
N LYS A 163 -1.24 13.68 10.37
CA LYS A 163 -0.35 14.25 11.40
C LYS A 163 0.86 14.93 10.77
N PHE A 164 1.42 14.34 9.72
CA PHE A 164 2.62 14.82 9.03
C PHE A 164 2.34 15.61 7.75
N ARG A 165 1.07 16.08 7.55
CA ARG A 165 0.63 16.72 6.31
C ARG A 165 1.57 17.83 5.84
N ASP A 166 1.87 18.78 6.72
CA ASP A 166 2.67 19.94 6.37
C ASP A 166 4.13 19.55 6.09
N VAL A 167 4.67 18.61 6.87
CA VAL A 167 6.02 18.06 6.66
C VAL A 167 6.12 17.27 5.34
N ILE A 168 5.04 16.63 4.92
CA ILE A 168 4.95 15.94 3.61
C ILE A 168 4.90 16.97 2.48
N LEU A 169 4.12 18.03 2.62
CA LEU A 169 4.03 19.09 1.62
C LEU A 169 5.33 19.89 1.50
N ASN A 170 6.03 20.14 2.58
CA ASN A 170 7.36 20.75 2.57
C ASN A 170 8.40 19.95 1.77
N ALA A 171 8.20 18.65 1.58
CA ALA A 171 9.07 17.81 0.77
C ALA A 171 8.83 17.93 -0.75
N ILE A 172 7.76 18.65 -1.13
CA ILE A 172 7.34 18.84 -2.53
C ILE A 172 7.55 20.29 -2.97
N ALA A 173 7.62 21.22 -2.02
CA ALA A 173 7.76 22.67 -2.21
C ALA A 173 9.09 23.11 -2.87
#